data_92db78019fc1d017461d6ebcfa04d781
#
_entry.id   92db78019fc1d017461d6ebcfa04d781
#
_cell.length_a   1.000
_cell.length_b   1.000
_cell.length_c   1.000
_cell.angle_alpha   90.00
_cell.angle_beta   90.00
_cell.angle_gamma   90.00
#
_symmetry.space_group_name_H-M   'P 1'
#
loop_
_entity.id
_entity.type
_entity.pdbx_description
1 polymer ?
#
loop_
_entity_poly.entity_id
_entity_poly.type
_entity_poly.pdbx_seq_one_letter_code
_entity_poly.pdbx_strand_id
1 'polypeptide(L)'
;TGEFIAIEAPGPGDQFADPLLPYSPKPVTVQPGSSQTVRILVRKPADLAPGEYRSHLQFDRVADAAGATSVEQASTPGDKGIGVVITALVGASIPVIVRQGDTQASATLSDLTLLPAAAGAGEAAPALSFVINRSGNRSVYGDLKVRFTPKGGQPVDLAKAGALAVYVPNALRRARMALQ
;
A
#
# COMPACT_ATOMS: atom_id res chain seq x y z
N THR A 1 -3.08 8.76 -7.06
CA THR A 1 -4.18 8.45 -6.11
C THR A 1 -3.68 7.76 -4.84
N GLY A 2 -2.66 6.94 -4.87
CA GLY A 2 -2.15 6.15 -3.74
C GLY A 2 -2.73 4.73 -3.67
N GLU A 3 -3.39 4.30 -4.72
CA GLU A 3 -3.84 2.92 -4.90
C GLU A 3 -2.66 2.03 -5.32
N PHE A 4 -2.72 0.77 -4.90
CA PHE A 4 -1.79 -0.25 -5.34
C PHE A 4 -2.34 -0.89 -6.62
N ILE A 5 -1.52 -0.86 -7.67
CA ILE A 5 -1.86 -1.49 -8.95
C ILE A 5 -0.83 -2.58 -9.18
N ALA A 6 -1.29 -3.76 -9.60
CA ALA A 6 -0.39 -4.84 -10.00
C ALA A 6 0.46 -4.39 -11.19
N ILE A 7 1.76 -4.65 -11.12
CA ILE A 7 2.71 -4.37 -12.20
C ILE A 7 2.88 -5.66 -13.00
N GLU A 8 2.47 -5.63 -14.26
CA GLU A 8 2.65 -6.77 -15.18
C GLU A 8 4.07 -6.86 -15.73
N ALA A 9 4.71 -5.70 -15.93
CA ALA A 9 6.09 -5.59 -16.38
C ALA A 9 6.78 -4.38 -15.76
N PRO A 10 8.09 -4.46 -15.47
CA PRO A 10 8.87 -3.33 -14.97
C PRO A 10 8.79 -2.12 -15.91
N GLY A 11 8.51 -0.96 -15.33
CA GLY A 11 8.55 0.33 -16.02
C GLY A 11 9.91 1.04 -15.87
N PRO A 12 10.11 2.15 -16.59
CA PRO A 12 11.31 2.97 -16.45
C PRO A 12 11.48 3.48 -15.01
N GLY A 13 12.63 3.20 -14.40
CA GLY A 13 12.95 3.66 -13.04
C GLY A 13 12.44 2.75 -11.93
N ASP A 14 11.75 1.66 -12.23
CA ASP A 14 11.40 0.66 -11.23
C ASP A 14 12.65 -0.09 -10.76
N GLN A 15 12.82 -0.16 -9.45
CA GLN A 15 13.90 -0.87 -8.77
C GLN A 15 13.31 -1.85 -7.78
N PHE A 16 13.30 -3.13 -8.13
CA PHE A 16 12.74 -4.18 -7.28
C PHE A 16 13.76 -4.75 -6.32
N ALA A 17 13.33 -5.02 -5.09
CA ALA A 17 14.17 -5.60 -4.04
C ALA A 17 14.17 -7.13 -4.04
N ASP A 18 13.21 -7.79 -4.71
CA ASP A 18 13.06 -9.26 -4.70
C ASP A 18 14.33 -10.03 -5.11
N PRO A 19 15.13 -9.61 -6.12
CA PRO A 19 16.40 -10.29 -6.41
C PRO A 19 17.42 -10.20 -5.28
N LEU A 20 17.27 -9.20 -4.39
CA LEU A 20 18.15 -8.96 -3.26
C LEU A 20 17.73 -9.70 -1.99
N LEU A 21 16.53 -10.32 -1.99
CA LEU A 21 15.84 -10.78 -0.79
C LEU A 21 15.56 -12.30 -0.84
N PRO A 22 16.59 -13.16 -0.84
CA PRO A 22 16.34 -14.58 -0.65
C PRO A 22 15.72 -14.83 0.71
N TYR A 23 14.66 -15.65 0.76
CA TYR A 23 13.94 -15.98 1.97
C TYR A 23 13.67 -17.48 2.10
N SER A 24 13.48 -17.93 3.32
CA SER A 24 13.21 -19.35 3.65
C SER A 24 12.43 -19.45 4.97
N PRO A 25 11.51 -20.41 5.09
CA PRO A 25 11.03 -21.34 4.06
C PRO A 25 10.04 -20.65 3.09
N LYS A 26 9.83 -21.22 1.90
CA LYS A 26 8.84 -20.70 0.93
C LYS A 26 7.45 -21.25 1.21
N PRO A 27 7.16 -22.55 1.03
CA PRO A 27 5.91 -23.13 1.50
C PRO A 27 6.07 -23.62 2.95
N VAL A 28 5.06 -23.39 3.78
CA VAL A 28 4.99 -23.89 5.16
C VAL A 28 3.58 -24.34 5.49
N THR A 29 3.46 -25.39 6.30
CA THR A 29 2.22 -25.76 6.94
C THR A 29 2.31 -25.34 8.41
N VAL A 30 1.45 -24.40 8.81
CA VAL A 30 1.38 -23.91 10.19
C VAL A 30 0.18 -24.54 10.87
N GLN A 31 0.42 -25.29 11.95
CA GLN A 31 -0.66 -25.91 12.72
C GLN A 31 -1.45 -24.84 13.52
N PRO A 32 -2.73 -25.06 13.82
CA PRO A 32 -3.51 -24.17 14.65
C PRO A 32 -2.81 -23.85 15.99
N GLY A 33 -2.75 -22.57 16.34
CA GLY A 33 -2.10 -22.08 17.56
C GLY A 33 -0.56 -22.04 17.51
N SER A 34 0.06 -22.43 16.38
CA SER A 34 1.51 -22.39 16.20
C SER A 34 1.96 -21.20 15.35
N SER A 35 3.28 -20.96 15.31
CA SER A 35 3.89 -19.90 14.52
C SER A 35 5.08 -20.42 13.72
N GLN A 36 5.37 -19.76 12.59
CA GLN A 36 6.53 -20.07 11.76
C GLN A 36 7.32 -18.81 11.50
N THR A 37 8.63 -18.87 11.73
CA THR A 37 9.54 -17.77 11.37
C THR A 37 10.02 -17.93 9.94
N VAL A 38 9.83 -16.89 9.13
CA VAL A 38 10.43 -16.75 7.81
C VAL A 38 11.67 -15.85 7.93
N ARG A 39 12.82 -16.35 7.49
CA ARG A 39 14.07 -15.57 7.48
C ARG A 39 14.27 -14.95 6.11
N ILE A 40 14.53 -13.66 6.11
CA ILE A 40 14.87 -12.88 4.91
C ILE A 40 16.32 -12.46 5.04
N LEU A 41 17.12 -12.76 4.01
CA LEU A 41 18.50 -12.30 3.89
C LEU A 41 18.54 -11.12 2.92
N VAL A 42 19.42 -10.17 3.16
CA VAL A 42 19.69 -9.09 2.20
C VAL A 42 21.04 -9.38 1.54
N ARG A 43 21.02 -9.69 0.25
CA ARG A 43 22.21 -9.90 -0.59
C ARG A 43 22.31 -8.79 -1.61
N LYS A 44 23.21 -7.85 -1.37
CA LYS A 44 23.47 -6.74 -2.29
C LYS A 44 24.70 -7.07 -3.15
N PRO A 45 24.59 -7.10 -4.48
CA PRO A 45 25.75 -7.15 -5.38
C PRO A 45 26.67 -5.95 -5.12
N ALA A 46 27.97 -6.12 -5.37
CA ALA A 46 28.96 -5.07 -5.14
C ALA A 46 28.75 -3.85 -6.05
N ASP A 47 28.18 -4.07 -7.22
CA ASP A 47 27.88 -3.08 -8.26
C ASP A 47 26.44 -2.56 -8.19
N LEU A 48 25.69 -2.86 -7.10
CA LEU A 48 24.33 -2.39 -6.96
C LEU A 48 24.28 -0.86 -6.96
N ALA A 49 23.53 -0.27 -7.87
CA ALA A 49 23.42 1.18 -8.02
C ALA A 49 22.84 1.84 -6.76
N PRO A 50 23.27 3.05 -6.41
CA PRO A 50 22.67 3.80 -5.31
C PRO A 50 21.19 4.10 -5.56
N GLY A 51 20.35 3.90 -4.53
CA GLY A 51 18.93 4.15 -4.63
C GLY A 51 18.11 3.33 -3.64
N GLU A 52 16.81 3.35 -3.85
CA GLU A 52 15.82 2.61 -3.07
C GLU A 52 15.20 1.51 -3.93
N TYR A 53 15.32 0.28 -3.47
CA TYR A 53 14.75 -0.93 -4.06
C TYR A 53 13.57 -1.36 -3.23
N ARG A 54 12.45 -1.68 -3.87
CA ARG A 54 11.22 -1.98 -3.15
C ARG A 54 10.50 -3.17 -3.73
N SER A 55 10.07 -4.08 -2.88
CA SER A 55 9.20 -5.21 -3.22
C SER A 55 8.24 -5.49 -2.07
N HIS A 56 7.30 -6.40 -2.27
CA HIS A 56 6.39 -6.85 -1.23
C HIS A 56 6.62 -8.34 -0.98
N LEU A 57 6.75 -8.71 0.28
CA LEU A 57 6.66 -10.10 0.70
C LEU A 57 5.19 -10.41 0.93
N GLN A 58 4.68 -11.34 0.12
CA GLN A 58 3.28 -11.73 0.16
C GLN A 58 3.15 -13.11 0.81
N PHE A 59 2.20 -13.23 1.72
CA PHE A 59 1.82 -14.46 2.39
C PHE A 59 0.41 -14.80 1.96
N ASP A 60 0.25 -15.84 1.18
CA ASP A 60 -1.04 -16.30 0.70
C ASP A 60 -1.36 -17.67 1.30
N ARG A 61 -2.61 -17.84 1.71
CA ARG A 61 -3.10 -19.17 2.02
C ARG A 61 -3.28 -19.94 0.71
N VAL A 62 -2.61 -21.08 0.61
CA VAL A 62 -2.85 -22.01 -0.48
C VAL A 62 -4.10 -22.82 -0.14
N ALA A 63 -5.06 -22.88 -1.07
CA ALA A 63 -6.23 -23.73 -0.90
C ALA A 63 -5.79 -25.21 -0.87
N ASP A 64 -6.36 -25.98 0.05
CA ASP A 64 -6.12 -27.42 0.10
C ASP A 64 -6.62 -28.05 -1.20
N ALA A 65 -5.76 -28.75 -1.90
CA ALA A 65 -6.10 -29.43 -3.16
C ALA A 65 -7.22 -30.48 -3.00
N ALA A 66 -7.46 -30.92 -1.76
CA ALA A 66 -8.56 -31.85 -1.41
C ALA A 66 -9.88 -31.14 -1.08
N GLY A 67 -9.93 -29.80 -1.11
CA GLY A 67 -11.06 -29.01 -0.64
C GLY A 67 -12.06 -28.58 -1.70
N ALA A 68 -11.97 -29.06 -2.91
CA ALA A 68 -13.12 -29.07 -3.79
C ALA A 68 -14.08 -30.20 -3.34
N THR A 69 -14.74 -29.99 -2.19
CA THR A 69 -15.93 -30.77 -1.87
C THR A 69 -16.86 -30.62 -3.07
N SER A 70 -17.13 -31.71 -3.74
CA SER A 70 -18.01 -31.73 -4.88
C SER A 70 -19.34 -31.08 -4.47
N VAL A 71 -19.93 -30.34 -5.39
CA VAL A 71 -21.26 -29.73 -5.26
C VAL A 71 -22.31 -30.77 -4.78
N GLU A 72 -22.05 -32.05 -4.97
CA GLU A 72 -22.87 -33.18 -4.54
C GLU A 72 -23.00 -33.35 -3.02
N GLN A 73 -22.06 -32.85 -2.21
CA GLN A 73 -22.17 -32.94 -0.73
C GLN A 73 -22.97 -31.77 -0.13
N ALA A 74 -23.25 -30.73 -0.86
CA ALA A 74 -24.05 -29.58 -0.41
C ALA A 74 -25.54 -29.70 -0.77
N SER A 75 -25.93 -30.69 -1.54
CA SER A 75 -27.32 -30.86 -1.97
C SER A 75 -28.05 -31.85 -1.06
N THR A 76 -29.06 -31.37 -0.36
CA THR A 76 -30.09 -32.23 0.25
C THR A 76 -30.81 -32.96 -0.86
N PRO A 77 -31.07 -34.28 -0.76
CA PRO A 77 -31.80 -35.00 -1.78
C PRO A 77 -33.18 -34.35 -2.03
N GLY A 78 -33.34 -33.78 -3.22
CA GLY A 78 -34.61 -33.11 -3.64
C GLY A 78 -34.45 -31.64 -4.07
N ASP A 79 -33.35 -30.98 -3.79
CA ASP A 79 -33.11 -29.61 -4.22
C ASP A 79 -32.37 -29.59 -5.57
N LYS A 80 -33.04 -29.03 -6.60
CA LYS A 80 -32.47 -28.82 -7.95
C LYS A 80 -31.76 -27.48 -8.08
N GLY A 81 -31.37 -26.84 -6.96
CA GLY A 81 -30.67 -25.58 -6.93
C GLY A 81 -29.19 -25.72 -7.31
N ILE A 82 -28.62 -24.69 -7.93
CA ILE A 82 -27.17 -24.57 -8.15
C ILE A 82 -26.56 -24.11 -6.84
N GLY A 83 -25.82 -24.99 -6.14
CA GLY A 83 -25.03 -24.62 -4.96
C GLY A 83 -23.75 -23.89 -5.38
N VAL A 84 -23.53 -22.69 -4.86
CA VAL A 84 -22.27 -21.93 -5.02
C VAL A 84 -21.54 -21.93 -3.69
N VAL A 85 -20.32 -22.47 -3.66
CA VAL A 85 -19.43 -22.41 -2.51
C VAL A 85 -18.38 -21.32 -2.77
N ILE A 86 -18.41 -20.27 -1.96
CA ILE A 86 -17.42 -19.18 -2.01
C ILE A 86 -16.39 -19.43 -0.90
N THR A 87 -15.13 -19.68 -1.26
CA THR A 87 -14.03 -19.77 -0.33
C THR A 87 -13.22 -18.48 -0.35
N ALA A 88 -13.25 -17.70 0.72
CA ALA A 88 -12.42 -16.52 0.87
C ALA A 88 -11.00 -16.93 1.29
N LEU A 89 -10.00 -16.56 0.52
CA LEU A 89 -8.60 -16.69 0.87
C LEU A 89 -8.09 -15.32 1.35
N VAL A 90 -7.47 -15.31 2.52
CA VAL A 90 -6.88 -14.10 3.11
C VAL A 90 -5.38 -14.19 3.02
N GLY A 91 -4.75 -13.16 2.46
CA GLY A 91 -3.31 -12.98 2.40
C GLY A 91 -2.86 -11.72 3.14
N ALA A 92 -1.57 -11.64 3.43
CA ALA A 92 -0.93 -10.46 3.98
C ALA A 92 0.25 -10.06 3.10
N SER A 93 0.40 -8.76 2.86
CA SER A 93 1.50 -8.20 2.07
C SER A 93 2.29 -7.20 2.91
N ILE A 94 3.61 -7.41 3.01
CA ILE A 94 4.52 -6.58 3.80
C ILE A 94 5.50 -5.90 2.85
N PRO A 95 5.58 -4.56 2.81
CA PRO A 95 6.57 -3.88 2.00
C PRO A 95 7.97 -4.08 2.57
N VAL A 96 8.92 -4.40 1.70
CA VAL A 96 10.34 -4.49 2.03
C VAL A 96 11.10 -3.48 1.20
N ILE A 97 11.89 -2.65 1.87
CA ILE A 97 12.66 -1.57 1.25
C ILE A 97 14.13 -1.77 1.56
N VAL A 98 14.94 -1.86 0.51
CA VAL A 98 16.40 -1.93 0.60
C VAL A 98 16.98 -0.64 0.05
N ARG A 99 17.84 0.02 0.82
CA ARG A 99 18.55 1.22 0.39
C ARG A 99 20.03 0.91 0.20
N GLN A 100 20.59 1.43 -0.89
CA GLN A 100 21.99 1.28 -1.25
C GLN A 100 22.62 2.66 -1.48
N GLY A 101 23.84 2.85 -0.92
CA GLY A 101 24.59 4.10 -1.07
C GLY A 101 23.87 5.31 -0.46
N ASP A 102 24.26 6.49 -0.90
CA ASP A 102 23.66 7.73 -0.46
C ASP A 102 22.27 7.90 -1.07
N THR A 103 21.27 8.01 -0.22
CA THR A 103 19.90 8.22 -0.62
C THR A 103 19.34 9.50 -0.03
N GLN A 104 18.72 10.32 -0.88
CA GLN A 104 18.11 11.58 -0.47
C GLN A 104 16.75 11.77 -1.15
N ALA A 105 15.89 12.49 -0.49
CA ALA A 105 14.63 12.91 -1.07
C ALA A 105 14.18 14.24 -0.48
N SER A 106 13.44 15.00 -1.25
CA SER A 106 12.68 16.14 -0.78
C SER A 106 11.22 16.04 -1.20
N ALA A 107 10.35 16.70 -0.45
CA ALA A 107 8.93 16.80 -0.74
C ALA A 107 8.50 18.27 -0.74
N THR A 108 7.69 18.64 -1.71
CA THR A 108 7.05 19.96 -1.78
C THR A 108 5.57 19.79 -2.09
N LEU A 109 4.77 20.80 -1.74
CA LEU A 109 3.35 20.84 -2.06
C LEU A 109 3.09 21.82 -3.19
N SER A 110 2.18 21.44 -4.11
CA SER A 110 1.69 22.31 -5.18
C SER A 110 0.19 22.11 -5.40
N ASP A 111 -0.39 22.94 -6.26
CA ASP A 111 -1.79 22.85 -6.73
C ASP A 111 -2.80 22.81 -5.58
N LEU A 112 -2.56 23.60 -4.53
CA LEU A 112 -3.45 23.69 -3.39
C LEU A 112 -4.77 24.34 -3.80
N THR A 113 -5.86 23.59 -3.70
CA THR A 113 -7.20 24.04 -4.06
C THR A 113 -8.18 23.73 -2.95
N LEU A 114 -8.86 24.77 -2.45
CA LEU A 114 -9.95 24.59 -1.50
C LEU A 114 -11.22 24.18 -2.27
N LEU A 115 -11.75 23.03 -1.93
CA LEU A 115 -13.00 22.51 -2.45
C LEU A 115 -14.11 22.83 -1.45
N PRO A 116 -15.15 23.59 -1.84
CA PRO A 116 -16.26 23.89 -0.95
C PRO A 116 -17.03 22.63 -0.59
N ALA A 117 -17.80 22.68 0.48
CA ALA A 117 -18.77 21.65 0.83
C ALA A 117 -19.77 21.49 -0.33
N ALA A 118 -20.07 20.25 -0.72
CA ALA A 118 -21.09 20.00 -1.73
C ALA A 118 -22.49 20.26 -1.12
N ALA A 119 -23.29 21.08 -1.77
CA ALA A 119 -24.69 21.26 -1.40
C ALA A 119 -25.50 20.04 -1.86
N GLY A 120 -26.09 19.28 -0.94
CA GLY A 120 -26.94 18.12 -1.26
C GLY A 120 -26.96 17.05 -0.17
N ALA A 121 -27.82 16.06 -0.30
CA ALA A 121 -28.01 14.98 0.67
C ALA A 121 -26.72 14.17 0.89
N GLY A 122 -26.14 14.30 2.07
CA GLY A 122 -24.87 13.73 2.47
C GLY A 122 -23.75 14.78 2.41
N GLU A 123 -23.79 15.74 3.36
CA GLU A 123 -22.85 16.86 3.46
C GLU A 123 -21.39 16.40 3.36
N ALA A 124 -20.83 16.49 2.15
CA ALA A 124 -19.40 16.35 1.97
C ALA A 124 -18.74 17.60 2.58
N ALA A 125 -18.02 17.44 3.68
CA ALA A 125 -17.24 18.51 4.31
C ALA A 125 -16.33 19.21 3.26
N PRO A 126 -16.01 20.50 3.46
CA PRO A 126 -15.03 21.17 2.63
C PRO A 126 -13.72 20.39 2.64
N ALA A 127 -12.98 20.44 1.58
CA ALA A 127 -11.74 19.67 1.46
C ALA A 127 -10.62 20.48 0.83
N LEU A 128 -9.39 20.16 1.18
CA LEU A 128 -8.18 20.65 0.50
C LEU A 128 -7.67 19.59 -0.45
N SER A 129 -7.57 19.92 -1.73
CA SER A 129 -6.88 19.13 -2.76
C SER A 129 -5.48 19.69 -2.97
N PHE A 130 -4.50 18.83 -3.16
CA PHE A 130 -3.10 19.23 -3.37
C PHE A 130 -2.30 18.11 -4.02
N VAL A 131 -1.11 18.47 -4.47
CA VAL A 131 -0.12 17.54 -5.02
C VAL A 131 1.09 17.52 -4.09
N ILE A 132 1.53 16.33 -3.69
CA ILE A 132 2.81 16.11 -3.04
C ILE A 132 3.82 15.76 -4.14
N ASN A 133 4.80 16.61 -4.36
CA ASN A 133 5.88 16.37 -5.31
C ASN A 133 7.08 15.80 -4.58
N ARG A 134 7.68 14.74 -5.14
CA ARG A 134 8.88 14.09 -4.62
C ARG A 134 10.03 14.25 -5.61
N SER A 135 11.21 14.53 -5.10
CA SER A 135 12.48 14.47 -5.85
C SER A 135 13.53 13.65 -5.08
N GLY A 136 14.58 13.24 -5.79
CA GLY A 136 15.61 12.40 -5.24
C GLY A 136 15.42 10.90 -5.52
N ASN A 137 16.30 10.07 -4.94
CA ASN A 137 16.42 8.63 -5.24
C ASN A 137 15.84 7.71 -4.14
N ARG A 138 15.03 8.24 -3.23
CA ARG A 138 14.27 7.47 -2.25
C ARG A 138 12.85 7.99 -2.08
N SER A 139 12.00 7.17 -1.49
CA SER A 139 10.65 7.52 -1.10
C SER A 139 10.61 8.55 0.01
N VAL A 140 9.56 9.36 0.03
CA VAL A 140 9.21 10.23 1.16
C VAL A 140 8.03 9.63 1.93
N TYR A 141 8.05 9.79 3.25
CA TYR A 141 7.02 9.32 4.15
C TYR A 141 6.90 10.29 5.32
N GLY A 142 5.67 10.68 5.66
CA GLY A 142 5.46 11.64 6.73
C GLY A 142 3.99 11.93 7.03
N ASP A 143 3.80 12.87 7.93
CA ASP A 143 2.50 13.36 8.33
C ASP A 143 2.25 14.74 7.73
N LEU A 144 1.01 15.03 7.40
CA LEU A 144 0.57 16.31 6.89
C LEU A 144 -0.49 16.89 7.82
N LYS A 145 -0.33 18.19 8.11
CA LYS A 145 -1.26 18.95 8.92
C LYS A 145 -1.71 20.18 8.14
N VAL A 146 -3.02 20.41 8.12
CA VAL A 146 -3.61 21.63 7.58
C VAL A 146 -3.98 22.53 8.73
N ARG A 147 -3.47 23.76 8.72
CA ARG A 147 -3.72 24.77 9.73
C ARG A 147 -4.21 26.05 9.07
N PHE A 148 -5.25 26.62 9.62
CA PHE A 148 -5.77 27.93 9.22
C PHE A 148 -5.43 28.96 10.29
N THR A 149 -4.93 30.12 9.86
CA THR A 149 -4.69 31.24 10.76
C THR A 149 -5.54 32.41 10.27
N PRO A 150 -6.63 32.76 10.96
CA PRO A 150 -7.42 33.95 10.61
C PRO A 150 -6.59 35.23 10.85
N LYS A 151 -6.91 36.29 10.13
CA LYS A 151 -6.23 37.57 10.30
C LYS A 151 -6.42 38.10 11.74
N GLY A 152 -5.31 38.22 12.47
CA GLY A 152 -5.35 38.67 13.88
C GLY A 152 -5.84 37.62 14.88
N GLY A 153 -6.07 36.38 14.46
CA GLY A 153 -6.51 35.29 15.32
C GLY A 153 -5.45 34.23 15.57
N GLN A 154 -5.81 33.25 16.39
CA GLN A 154 -4.96 32.11 16.71
C GLN A 154 -5.06 31.01 15.62
N PRO A 155 -3.98 30.26 15.39
CA PRO A 155 -4.01 29.13 14.47
C PRO A 155 -4.97 28.03 14.92
N VAL A 156 -5.76 27.48 13.98
CA VAL A 156 -6.67 26.34 14.20
C VAL A 156 -6.26 25.19 13.27
N ASP A 157 -6.15 24.00 13.83
CA ASP A 157 -5.89 22.81 13.05
C ASP A 157 -7.19 22.32 12.39
N LEU A 158 -7.21 22.28 11.05
CA LEU A 158 -8.38 21.89 10.26
C LEU A 158 -8.36 20.43 9.83
N ALA A 159 -7.18 19.84 9.67
CA ALA A 159 -7.04 18.45 9.29
C ALA A 159 -5.65 17.91 9.60
N LYS A 160 -5.57 16.59 9.83
CA LYS A 160 -4.31 15.86 9.95
C LYS A 160 -4.42 14.53 9.23
N ALA A 161 -3.40 14.17 8.45
CA ALA A 161 -3.25 12.84 7.87
C ALA A 161 -1.86 12.31 8.19
N GLY A 162 -1.78 11.12 8.73
CA GLY A 162 -0.54 10.40 8.96
C GLY A 162 -0.22 9.42 7.85
N ALA A 163 1.02 8.93 7.85
CA ALA A 163 1.47 7.86 6.98
C ALA A 163 1.34 8.15 5.47
N LEU A 164 1.44 9.40 5.07
CA LEU A 164 1.45 9.78 3.66
C LEU A 164 2.81 9.45 3.04
N ALA A 165 2.78 8.71 1.94
CA ALA A 165 3.98 8.33 1.23
C ALA A 165 3.91 8.70 -0.24
N VAL A 166 5.05 9.06 -0.82
CA VAL A 166 5.29 9.05 -2.28
C VAL A 166 6.47 8.14 -2.52
N TYR A 167 6.20 6.97 -3.03
CA TYR A 167 7.21 5.94 -3.25
C TYR A 167 7.90 6.13 -4.61
N VAL A 168 9.19 5.76 -4.68
CA VAL A 168 9.88 5.61 -5.96
C VAL A 168 9.17 4.54 -6.80
N PRO A 169 9.10 4.70 -8.16
CA PRO A 169 9.65 5.78 -8.96
C PRO A 169 8.74 7.01 -9.07
N ASN A 170 7.57 7.02 -8.43
CA ASN A 170 6.58 8.09 -8.58
C ASN A 170 7.16 9.45 -8.18
N ALA A 171 7.03 10.42 -9.06
CA ALA A 171 7.46 11.79 -8.81
C ALA A 171 6.43 12.61 -8.02
N LEU A 172 5.15 12.20 -8.04
CA LEU A 172 4.08 12.92 -7.37
C LEU A 172 2.96 12.00 -6.87
N ARG A 173 2.19 12.53 -5.90
CA ARG A 173 0.92 11.96 -5.43
C ARG A 173 -0.13 13.05 -5.29
N ARG A 174 -1.29 12.86 -5.93
CA ARG A 174 -2.45 13.71 -5.68
C ARG A 174 -3.18 13.24 -4.43
N ALA A 175 -3.56 14.16 -3.58
CA ALA A 175 -4.24 13.89 -2.32
C ALA A 175 -5.39 14.86 -2.09
N ARG A 176 -6.35 14.43 -1.29
CA ARG A 176 -7.48 15.24 -0.83
C ARG A 176 -7.68 14.97 0.65
N MET A 177 -7.89 16.02 1.44
CA MET A 177 -8.17 15.95 2.86
C MET A 177 -9.47 16.69 3.15
N ALA A 178 -10.41 16.04 3.84
CA ALA A 178 -11.56 16.72 4.40
C ALA A 178 -11.12 17.68 5.51
N LEU A 179 -11.74 18.84 5.58
CA LEU A 179 -11.49 19.84 6.59
C LEU A 179 -12.62 19.81 7.63
N GLN A 180 -12.26 20.03 8.89
CA GLN A 180 -13.21 20.09 10.03
C GLN A 180 -13.47 21.53 10.44
#